data_cbd9280621f211ac435c62526cb7433d
#
_entry.id   cbd9280621f211ac435c62526cb7433d
#
_cell.length_a   1.000
_cell.length_b   1.000
_cell.length_c   1.000
_cell.angle_alpha   90.00
_cell.angle_beta   90.00
_cell.angle_gamma   90.00
#
_symmetry.space_group_name_H-M   'P 1'
#
loop_
_entity.id
_entity.type
_entity.pdbx_description
1 polymer ?
#
loop_
_entity_poly.entity_id
_entity_poly.type
_entity_poly.pdbx_seq_one_letter_code
_entity_poly.pdbx_strand_id
1 'polypeptide(L)'
;GPWPYTMVDGDYPDYTWAEYQSLPDYEKYNRALSEICEEVEANNIDYFISVHSNAATEGTTTNYPLFLYKGDDARSSANYIEGNWEKCNACWNYRNEIMTSGIDPSSSYKDKTNLRGCDNFYGYTLGVLKHSVSGYLVEGYFHTYQPARHRALNPDYCHMEGLAYYRGIVDYYGADKENVGYILGTVKDLNNK
;
A
#
# COMPACT_ATOMS: atom_id res chain seq x y z
N GLY A 1 14.25 -2.06 18.01
CA GLY A 1 13.58 -3.13 18.73
C GLY A 1 13.58 -4.40 17.92
N PRO A 2 13.55 -5.61 18.54
CA PRO A 2 13.54 -6.85 17.78
C PRO A 2 12.31 -6.89 16.88
N TRP A 3 12.52 -7.25 15.64
CA TRP A 3 11.46 -7.54 14.69
C TRP A 3 11.08 -9.01 14.89
N PRO A 4 9.95 -9.33 15.50
CA PRO A 4 9.45 -10.68 15.43
C PRO A 4 8.63 -10.77 14.13
N TYR A 5 9.24 -11.26 13.07
CA TYR A 5 8.46 -11.84 11.98
C TYR A 5 7.97 -13.20 12.45
N THR A 6 6.80 -13.24 13.01
CA THR A 6 6.01 -14.47 12.98
C THR A 6 5.38 -14.57 11.60
N MET A 7 5.99 -15.31 10.72
CA MET A 7 5.30 -15.73 9.51
C MET A 7 4.24 -16.77 9.86
N VAL A 8 3.06 -16.65 9.26
CA VAL A 8 1.80 -17.26 9.71
C VAL A 8 1.71 -18.78 9.52
N ASP A 9 2.67 -19.44 8.92
CA ASP A 9 2.60 -20.88 8.66
C ASP A 9 3.67 -21.75 9.31
N GLY A 10 4.34 -21.24 10.33
CA GLY A 10 5.16 -22.06 11.24
C GLY A 10 6.45 -22.63 10.67
N ASP A 11 6.76 -22.40 9.42
CA ASP A 11 7.94 -22.96 8.75
C ASP A 11 9.18 -22.07 8.81
N TYR A 12 9.05 -20.86 9.38
CA TYR A 12 10.17 -19.92 9.50
C TYR A 12 10.52 -19.68 10.96
N PRO A 13 11.78 -19.89 11.35
CA PRO A 13 12.22 -19.61 12.70
C PRO A 13 12.15 -18.11 12.99
N ASP A 14 11.80 -17.76 14.24
CA ASP A 14 11.89 -16.39 14.74
C ASP A 14 13.36 -15.98 14.81
N TYR A 15 13.80 -15.17 13.86
CA TYR A 15 15.14 -14.60 13.88
C TYR A 15 15.16 -13.26 14.63
N THR A 16 16.15 -13.07 15.48
CA THR A 16 16.53 -11.72 15.88
C THR A 16 17.09 -10.95 14.67
N TRP A 17 17.11 -9.63 14.76
CA TRP A 17 17.69 -8.83 13.66
C TRP A 17 19.13 -9.21 13.33
N ALA A 18 19.95 -9.50 14.34
CA ALA A 18 21.33 -9.95 14.15
C ALA A 18 21.43 -11.32 13.47
N GLU A 19 20.57 -12.26 13.85
CA GLU A 19 20.49 -13.57 13.20
C GLU A 19 20.04 -13.45 11.74
N TYR A 20 19.01 -12.61 11.47
CA TYR A 20 18.56 -12.35 10.11
C TYR A 20 19.68 -11.77 9.23
N GLN A 21 20.44 -10.80 9.74
CA GLN A 21 21.59 -10.24 9.01
C GLN A 21 22.71 -11.24 8.77
N SER A 22 22.80 -12.29 9.59
CA SER A 22 23.82 -13.35 9.43
C SER A 22 23.45 -14.45 8.43
N LEU A 23 22.22 -14.44 7.89
CA LEU A 23 21.78 -15.42 6.91
C LEU A 23 22.61 -15.31 5.63
N PRO A 24 22.97 -16.46 5.00
CA PRO A 24 23.77 -16.47 3.77
C PRO A 24 23.14 -15.67 2.63
N ASP A 25 21.83 -15.56 2.61
CA ASP A 25 21.05 -14.86 1.59
C ASP A 25 20.58 -13.47 2.04
N TYR A 26 21.12 -12.91 3.15
CA TYR A 26 20.70 -11.62 3.67
C TYR A 26 20.69 -10.53 2.60
N GLU A 27 21.76 -10.40 1.82
CA GLU A 27 21.88 -9.42 0.76
C GLU A 27 20.85 -9.60 -0.36
N LYS A 28 20.48 -10.86 -0.63
CA LYS A 28 19.43 -11.19 -1.60
C LYS A 28 18.05 -10.67 -1.20
N TYR A 29 17.76 -10.64 0.11
CA TYR A 29 16.49 -10.14 0.63
C TYR A 29 16.52 -8.66 0.99
N ASN A 30 17.70 -8.06 1.15
CA ASN A 30 17.88 -6.64 1.44
C ASN A 30 18.50 -5.90 0.27
N ARG A 31 17.86 -5.97 -0.86
CA ARG A 31 18.28 -5.23 -2.05
C ARG A 31 18.21 -3.73 -1.82
N ALA A 32 19.21 -2.99 -2.27
CA ALA A 32 19.17 -1.54 -2.27
C ALA A 32 17.98 -1.05 -3.11
N LEU A 33 17.33 0.05 -2.68
CA LEU A 33 16.21 0.62 -3.45
C LEU A 33 16.62 1.05 -4.87
N SER A 34 17.88 1.40 -5.07
CA SER A 34 18.46 1.68 -6.41
C SER A 34 18.43 0.45 -7.32
N GLU A 35 18.79 -0.73 -6.80
CA GLU A 35 18.75 -1.97 -7.57
C GLU A 35 17.34 -2.36 -7.98
N ILE A 36 16.35 -2.12 -7.08
CA ILE A 36 14.94 -2.32 -7.41
C ILE A 36 14.53 -1.38 -8.55
N CYS A 37 14.91 -0.10 -8.48
CA CYS A 37 14.63 0.86 -9.53
C CYS A 37 15.27 0.46 -10.86
N GLU A 38 16.54 0.04 -10.85
CA GLU A 38 17.24 -0.44 -12.04
C GLU A 38 16.57 -1.66 -12.67
N GLU A 39 16.10 -2.61 -11.85
CA GLU A 39 15.37 -3.77 -12.33
C GLU A 39 14.01 -3.40 -12.94
N VAL A 40 13.28 -2.49 -12.30
CA VAL A 40 11.99 -1.99 -12.81
C VAL A 40 12.17 -1.35 -14.19
N GLU A 41 13.20 -0.53 -14.36
CA GLU A 41 13.52 0.13 -15.64
C GLU A 41 13.98 -0.87 -16.72
N ALA A 42 14.83 -1.83 -16.34
CA ALA A 42 15.41 -2.81 -17.28
C ALA A 42 14.39 -3.81 -17.85
N ASN A 43 13.26 -4.03 -17.16
CA ASN A 43 12.27 -5.03 -17.55
C ASN A 43 11.08 -4.50 -18.35
N ASN A 44 11.10 -3.24 -18.80
CA ASN A 44 10.02 -2.60 -19.55
C ASN A 44 8.65 -2.77 -18.89
N ILE A 45 8.59 -2.54 -17.60
CA ILE A 45 7.36 -2.67 -16.81
C ILE A 45 6.44 -1.48 -17.11
N ASP A 46 5.19 -1.75 -17.45
CA ASP A 46 4.20 -0.71 -17.73
C ASP A 46 3.53 -0.15 -16.47
N TYR A 47 3.60 -0.89 -15.37
CA TYR A 47 2.90 -0.55 -14.14
C TYR A 47 3.65 -1.04 -12.91
N PHE A 48 3.93 -0.13 -11.99
CA PHE A 48 4.63 -0.43 -10.74
C PHE A 48 3.75 -0.10 -9.54
N ILE A 49 3.65 -1.03 -8.61
CA ILE A 49 3.01 -0.82 -7.30
C ILE A 49 3.96 -1.28 -6.21
N SER A 50 4.24 -0.40 -5.27
CA SER A 50 4.96 -0.72 -4.03
C SER A 50 3.95 -0.75 -2.88
N VAL A 51 3.73 -1.93 -2.30
CA VAL A 51 2.73 -2.12 -1.24
C VAL A 51 3.40 -2.14 0.12
N HIS A 52 3.00 -1.22 0.98
CA HIS A 52 3.58 -1.00 2.30
C HIS A 52 2.51 -0.86 3.38
N SER A 53 2.96 -0.89 4.62
CA SER A 53 2.25 -0.36 5.79
C SER A 53 3.02 0.81 6.37
N ASN A 54 2.32 1.79 6.90
CA ASN A 54 2.87 2.99 7.50
C ASN A 54 3.08 2.83 9.01
N ALA A 55 3.82 3.76 9.57
CA ALA A 55 4.06 3.87 11.00
C ALA A 55 3.86 5.31 11.50
N ALA A 56 3.37 5.43 12.71
CA ALA A 56 3.38 6.67 13.47
C ALA A 56 4.01 6.38 14.84
N THR A 57 4.04 7.38 15.72
CA THR A 57 4.47 7.16 17.10
C THR A 57 3.60 6.07 17.74
N GLU A 58 4.21 5.12 18.38
CA GLU A 58 3.52 4.03 19.08
C GLU A 58 2.50 4.57 20.10
N GLY A 59 1.33 3.93 20.17
CA GLY A 59 0.24 4.36 21.05
C GLY A 59 -0.65 5.46 20.48
N THR A 60 -0.39 5.94 19.25
CA THR A 60 -1.31 6.87 18.58
C THR A 60 -2.45 6.13 17.92
N THR A 61 -3.55 6.86 17.68
CA THR A 61 -4.70 6.38 16.91
C THR A 61 -4.62 6.76 15.44
N THR A 62 -3.45 7.22 14.98
CA THR A 62 -3.24 7.59 13.58
C THR A 62 -3.36 6.37 12.69
N ASN A 63 -4.30 6.40 11.77
CA ASN A 63 -4.52 5.36 10.78
C ASN A 63 -5.29 5.90 9.59
N TYR A 64 -4.73 5.73 8.41
CA TYR A 64 -5.37 6.04 7.12
C TYR A 64 -4.59 5.36 6.00
N PRO A 65 -5.21 5.02 4.87
CA PRO A 65 -4.47 4.63 3.68
C PRO A 65 -3.82 5.86 3.04
N LEU A 66 -2.62 5.70 2.52
CA LEU A 66 -1.87 6.75 1.85
C LEU A 66 -1.38 6.23 0.50
N PHE A 67 -1.76 6.92 -0.56
CA PHE A 67 -1.34 6.63 -1.91
C PHE A 67 -0.42 7.76 -2.39
N LEU A 68 0.77 7.40 -2.82
CA LEU A 68 1.83 8.32 -3.20
C LEU A 68 2.32 8.01 -4.61
N TYR A 69 2.16 8.94 -5.52
CA TYR A 69 2.77 8.88 -6.84
C TYR A 69 4.01 9.79 -6.92
N LYS A 70 4.92 9.47 -7.81
CA LYS A 70 6.11 10.30 -8.07
C LYS A 70 5.69 11.65 -8.64
N GLY A 71 6.18 12.73 -8.05
CA GLY A 71 5.88 14.10 -8.45
C GLY A 71 5.10 14.89 -7.39
N ASP A 72 4.64 16.05 -7.79
CA ASP A 72 3.86 16.99 -6.97
C ASP A 72 2.35 16.82 -7.17
N ASP A 73 1.55 17.37 -6.25
CA ASP A 73 0.09 17.32 -6.33
C ASP A 73 -0.46 18.07 -7.56
N ALA A 74 0.27 19.06 -8.06
CA ALA A 74 -0.10 19.81 -9.28
C ALA A 74 0.25 19.03 -10.57
N ARG A 75 0.97 17.93 -10.47
CA ARG A 75 1.42 17.09 -11.60
C ARG A 75 2.27 17.85 -12.61
N SER A 76 3.07 18.78 -12.12
CA SER A 76 3.84 19.70 -12.94
C SER A 76 5.35 19.67 -12.64
N SER A 77 5.77 18.96 -11.59
CA SER A 77 7.18 18.84 -11.25
C SER A 77 7.96 18.04 -12.31
N ALA A 78 9.26 18.31 -12.41
CA ALA A 78 10.16 17.54 -13.29
C ALA A 78 10.23 16.04 -12.94
N ASN A 79 9.80 15.67 -11.73
CA ASN A 79 9.72 14.28 -11.25
C ASN A 79 8.44 13.57 -11.64
N TYR A 80 7.40 14.30 -12.07
CA TYR A 80 6.13 13.68 -12.43
C TYR A 80 6.29 12.79 -13.67
N ILE A 81 5.68 11.63 -13.64
CA ILE A 81 5.61 10.71 -14.76
C ILE A 81 4.17 10.66 -15.25
N GLU A 82 3.98 10.83 -16.53
CA GLU A 82 2.65 10.74 -17.14
C GLU A 82 1.98 9.39 -16.84
N GLY A 83 0.71 9.44 -16.50
CA GLY A 83 -0.07 8.26 -16.11
C GLY A 83 0.06 7.84 -14.64
N ASN A 84 0.99 8.40 -13.88
CA ASN A 84 1.16 8.06 -12.47
C ASN A 84 -0.09 8.34 -11.64
N TRP A 85 -0.64 9.53 -11.78
CA TRP A 85 -1.80 9.93 -11.01
C TRP A 85 -3.02 9.11 -11.39
N GLU A 86 -3.23 8.87 -12.68
CA GLU A 86 -4.36 8.10 -13.21
C GLU A 86 -4.36 6.67 -12.67
N LYS A 87 -3.22 6.00 -12.68
CA LYS A 87 -3.02 4.66 -12.12
C LYS A 87 -3.28 4.65 -10.61
N CYS A 88 -2.67 5.57 -9.91
CA CYS A 88 -2.80 5.72 -8.47
C CYS A 88 -4.25 6.02 -8.07
N ASN A 89 -4.91 6.94 -8.76
CA ASN A 89 -6.29 7.34 -8.52
C ASN A 89 -7.29 6.20 -8.80
N ALA A 90 -7.09 5.42 -9.85
CA ALA A 90 -7.95 4.27 -10.13
C ALA A 90 -7.93 3.27 -8.98
N CYS A 91 -6.75 2.87 -8.52
CA CYS A 91 -6.64 1.95 -7.39
C CYS A 91 -7.10 2.56 -6.06
N TRP A 92 -6.83 3.83 -5.81
CA TRP A 92 -7.32 4.55 -4.64
C TRP A 92 -8.85 4.58 -4.56
N ASN A 93 -9.53 4.83 -5.69
CA ASN A 93 -10.99 4.83 -5.75
C ASN A 93 -11.57 3.45 -5.42
N TYR A 94 -11.08 2.39 -6.05
CA TYR A 94 -11.55 1.03 -5.78
C TYR A 94 -11.24 0.58 -4.36
N ARG A 95 -10.07 0.95 -3.83
CA ARG A 95 -9.78 0.64 -2.45
C ARG A 95 -10.73 1.33 -1.48
N ASN A 96 -11.04 2.59 -1.71
CA ASN A 96 -12.01 3.29 -0.89
C ASN A 96 -13.41 2.68 -1.01
N GLU A 97 -13.84 2.35 -2.19
CA GLU A 97 -15.14 1.69 -2.40
C GLU A 97 -15.22 0.34 -1.67
N ILE A 98 -14.20 -0.50 -1.81
CA ILE A 98 -14.20 -1.87 -1.31
C ILE A 98 -13.88 -1.93 0.19
N MET A 99 -12.87 -1.17 0.64
CA MET A 99 -12.30 -1.31 1.98
C MET A 99 -12.91 -0.35 3.01
N THR A 100 -13.48 0.76 2.57
CA THR A 100 -13.99 1.81 3.46
C THR A 100 -15.49 2.02 3.40
N SER A 101 -16.18 1.27 2.55
CA SER A 101 -17.64 1.29 2.45
C SER A 101 -18.27 0.92 3.81
N GLY A 102 -19.13 1.79 4.32
CA GLY A 102 -19.79 1.62 5.62
C GLY A 102 -18.92 1.91 6.85
N ILE A 103 -17.68 2.38 6.67
CA ILE A 103 -16.88 2.89 7.78
C ILE A 103 -17.37 4.28 8.17
N ASP A 104 -17.54 4.49 9.48
CA ASP A 104 -17.93 5.79 10.02
C ASP A 104 -16.88 6.86 9.63
N PRO A 105 -17.30 7.95 8.97
CA PRO A 105 -16.39 9.05 8.59
C PRO A 105 -15.69 9.72 9.79
N SER A 106 -16.23 9.59 10.99
CA SER A 106 -15.61 10.09 12.24
C SER A 106 -14.51 9.17 12.77
N SER A 107 -14.38 7.96 12.22
CA SER A 107 -13.32 7.02 12.61
C SER A 107 -11.94 7.57 12.24
N SER A 108 -10.90 7.03 12.88
CA SER A 108 -9.51 7.33 12.53
C SER A 108 -9.09 6.82 11.15
N TYR A 109 -9.95 6.07 10.49
CA TYR A 109 -9.74 5.54 9.16
C TYR A 109 -10.20 6.57 8.12
N LYS A 110 -9.29 7.43 7.71
CA LYS A 110 -9.54 8.50 6.74
C LYS A 110 -9.05 8.08 5.37
N ASP A 111 -9.86 8.28 4.37
CA ASP A 111 -9.63 7.74 3.04
C ASP A 111 -9.46 8.79 1.94
N LYS A 112 -10.28 9.81 1.94
CA LYS A 112 -10.45 10.68 0.77
C LYS A 112 -9.36 11.73 0.54
N THR A 113 -8.49 11.97 1.51
CA THR A 113 -7.48 13.04 1.41
C THR A 113 -6.07 12.52 1.22
N ASN A 114 -5.92 11.24 1.01
CA ASN A 114 -4.64 10.56 1.13
C ASN A 114 -4.08 10.07 -0.21
N LEU A 115 -4.50 10.67 -1.30
CA LEU A 115 -3.88 10.54 -2.62
C LEU A 115 -3.03 11.79 -2.87
N ARG A 116 -1.71 11.67 -2.81
CA ARG A 116 -0.79 12.80 -2.81
C ARG A 116 0.41 12.57 -3.73
N GLY A 117 0.91 13.67 -4.27
CA GLY A 117 2.25 13.70 -4.84
C GLY A 117 3.30 13.50 -3.74
N CYS A 118 4.23 12.59 -3.97
CA CYS A 118 5.27 12.25 -3.02
C CYS A 118 6.13 13.46 -2.63
N ASP A 119 6.41 14.31 -3.61
CA ASP A 119 7.24 15.51 -3.42
C ASP A 119 6.55 16.54 -2.51
N ASN A 120 5.21 16.64 -2.54
CA ASN A 120 4.47 17.50 -1.63
C ASN A 120 4.31 16.87 -0.24
N PHE A 121 4.13 15.57 -0.17
CA PHE A 121 3.87 14.90 1.11
C PHE A 121 5.12 14.79 1.98
N TYR A 122 6.24 14.38 1.40
CA TYR A 122 7.51 14.18 2.10
C TYR A 122 8.55 15.30 1.85
N GLY A 123 8.33 16.15 0.85
CA GLY A 123 9.32 17.13 0.41
C GLY A 123 10.42 16.55 -0.50
N TYR A 124 10.31 15.27 -0.85
CA TYR A 124 11.25 14.57 -1.74
C TYR A 124 10.60 13.30 -2.32
N THR A 125 11.15 12.80 -3.42
CA THR A 125 10.73 11.53 -4.00
C THR A 125 11.28 10.35 -3.18
N LEU A 126 10.40 9.46 -2.70
CA LEU A 126 10.78 8.23 -2.02
C LEU A 126 11.68 7.34 -2.89
N GLY A 127 12.63 6.66 -2.26
CA GLY A 127 13.65 5.87 -2.95
C GLY A 127 13.08 4.88 -3.96
N VAL A 128 12.04 4.13 -3.58
CA VAL A 128 11.38 3.15 -4.45
C VAL A 128 10.62 3.76 -5.63
N LEU A 129 10.34 5.06 -5.61
CA LEU A 129 9.67 5.78 -6.71
C LEU A 129 10.66 6.57 -7.60
N LYS A 130 11.98 6.40 -7.42
CA LYS A 130 12.98 7.16 -8.19
C LYS A 130 13.16 6.68 -9.62
N HIS A 131 12.63 5.51 -9.99
CA HIS A 131 12.65 5.00 -11.36
C HIS A 131 11.79 5.83 -12.32
N SER A 132 11.94 5.58 -13.61
CA SER A 132 11.22 6.25 -14.70
C SER A 132 9.88 5.59 -15.05
N VAL A 133 9.58 4.43 -14.49
CA VAL A 133 8.35 3.69 -14.76
C VAL A 133 7.17 4.29 -14.02
N SER A 134 6.03 4.37 -14.70
CA SER A 134 4.80 4.87 -14.12
C SER A 134 4.24 3.91 -13.06
N GLY A 135 3.90 4.46 -11.89
CA GLY A 135 3.38 3.68 -10.76
C GLY A 135 3.26 4.50 -9.49
N TYR A 136 3.06 3.80 -8.38
CA TYR A 136 2.86 4.44 -7.09
C TYR A 136 3.27 3.54 -5.91
N LEU A 137 3.36 4.14 -4.75
CA LEU A 137 3.49 3.45 -3.47
C LEU A 137 2.18 3.59 -2.71
N VAL A 138 1.74 2.52 -2.08
CA VAL A 138 0.59 2.52 -1.18
C VAL A 138 0.99 2.08 0.21
N GLU A 139 0.54 2.84 1.18
CA GLU A 139 0.58 2.53 2.61
C GLU A 139 -0.84 2.18 3.03
N GLY A 140 -1.19 0.90 3.03
CA GLY A 140 -2.57 0.45 3.21
C GLY A 140 -3.16 0.79 4.58
N TYR A 141 -2.33 0.85 5.60
CA TYR A 141 -2.71 1.11 7.00
C TYR A 141 -1.48 1.45 7.83
N PHE A 142 -1.69 1.88 9.07
CA PHE A 142 -0.61 2.10 10.05
C PHE A 142 -0.47 0.88 10.96
N HIS A 143 0.63 0.15 10.85
CA HIS A 143 0.87 -1.04 11.69
C HIS A 143 1.12 -0.69 13.17
N THR A 144 1.40 0.56 13.50
CA THR A 144 1.47 1.07 14.86
C THR A 144 0.10 1.27 15.50
N TYR A 145 -0.99 1.28 14.72
CA TYR A 145 -2.36 1.30 15.21
C TYR A 145 -2.90 -0.13 15.33
N GLN A 146 -3.03 -0.62 16.56
CA GLN A 146 -3.36 -2.01 16.84
C GLN A 146 -4.60 -2.55 16.11
N PRO A 147 -5.74 -1.84 16.03
CA PRO A 147 -6.90 -2.35 15.32
C PRO A 147 -6.65 -2.54 13.81
N ALA A 148 -5.86 -1.65 13.18
CA ALA A 148 -5.49 -1.79 11.77
C ALA A 148 -4.54 -2.97 11.54
N ARG A 149 -3.57 -3.15 12.43
CA ARG A 149 -2.66 -4.30 12.40
C ARG A 149 -3.42 -5.62 12.52
N HIS A 150 -4.40 -5.71 13.41
CA HIS A 150 -5.24 -6.91 13.54
C HIS A 150 -6.06 -7.19 12.29
N ARG A 151 -6.59 -6.17 11.63
CA ARG A 151 -7.27 -6.36 10.34
C ARG A 151 -6.32 -6.90 9.27
N ALA A 152 -5.12 -6.38 9.21
CA ALA A 152 -4.12 -6.79 8.22
C ALA A 152 -3.61 -8.23 8.42
N LEU A 153 -3.81 -8.81 9.61
CA LEU A 153 -3.56 -10.24 9.85
C LEU A 153 -4.69 -11.14 9.35
N ASN A 154 -5.80 -10.56 8.91
CA ASN A 154 -6.91 -11.32 8.35
C ASN A 154 -6.70 -11.53 6.84
N PRO A 155 -6.58 -12.77 6.35
CA PRO A 155 -6.40 -13.06 4.93
C PRO A 155 -7.51 -12.49 4.04
N ASP A 156 -8.75 -12.47 4.51
CA ASP A 156 -9.88 -11.92 3.75
C ASP A 156 -9.73 -10.40 3.55
N TYR A 157 -9.21 -9.70 4.58
CA TYR A 157 -8.90 -8.27 4.45
C TYR A 157 -7.80 -8.03 3.41
N CYS A 158 -6.73 -8.81 3.43
CA CYS A 158 -5.65 -8.72 2.44
C CYS A 158 -6.15 -9.06 1.04
N HIS A 159 -7.00 -10.07 0.91
CA HIS A 159 -7.62 -10.44 -0.36
C HIS A 159 -8.48 -9.30 -0.93
N MET A 160 -9.28 -8.66 -0.10
CA MET A 160 -10.11 -7.51 -0.49
C MET A 160 -9.23 -6.34 -0.97
N GLU A 161 -8.12 -6.07 -0.30
CA GLU A 161 -7.18 -5.04 -0.72
C GLU A 161 -6.54 -5.38 -2.07
N GLY A 162 -6.10 -6.63 -2.26
CA GLY A 162 -5.60 -7.12 -3.54
C GLY A 162 -6.63 -7.01 -4.66
N LEU A 163 -7.90 -7.34 -4.38
CA LEU A 163 -9.00 -7.17 -5.32
C LEU A 163 -9.20 -5.70 -5.72
N ALA A 164 -9.06 -4.78 -4.78
CA ALA A 164 -9.16 -3.35 -5.07
C ALA A 164 -8.06 -2.88 -6.04
N TYR A 165 -6.82 -3.33 -5.82
CA TYR A 165 -5.71 -3.01 -6.74
C TYR A 165 -5.92 -3.63 -8.11
N TYR A 166 -6.31 -4.90 -8.18
CA TYR A 166 -6.65 -5.56 -9.43
C TYR A 166 -7.71 -4.79 -10.22
N ARG A 167 -8.81 -4.38 -9.57
CA ARG A 167 -9.87 -3.59 -10.20
C ARG A 167 -9.36 -2.25 -10.73
N GLY A 168 -8.51 -1.57 -9.97
CA GLY A 168 -7.91 -0.32 -10.42
C GLY A 168 -7.03 -0.48 -11.66
N ILE A 169 -6.24 -1.57 -11.71
CA ILE A 169 -5.42 -1.89 -12.88
C ILE A 169 -6.28 -2.20 -14.11
N VAL A 170 -7.27 -3.07 -13.95
CA VAL A 170 -8.20 -3.45 -15.02
C VAL A 170 -8.94 -2.23 -15.57
N ASP A 171 -9.40 -1.34 -14.69
CA ASP A 171 -10.10 -0.11 -15.08
C ASP A 171 -9.18 0.85 -15.83
N TYR A 172 -7.96 1.02 -15.35
CA TYR A 172 -6.96 1.88 -16.01
C TYR A 172 -6.67 1.45 -17.45
N TYR A 173 -6.54 0.14 -17.69
CA TYR A 173 -6.28 -0.40 -19.03
C TYR A 173 -7.53 -0.58 -19.89
N GLY A 174 -8.72 -0.28 -19.37
CA GLY A 174 -9.97 -0.48 -20.08
C GLY A 174 -10.24 -1.96 -20.44
N ALA A 175 -9.62 -2.88 -19.72
CA ALA A 175 -9.84 -4.30 -19.93
C ALA A 175 -11.23 -4.71 -19.46
N ASP A 176 -11.77 -5.80 -20.07
CA ASP A 176 -13.06 -6.33 -19.67
C ASP A 176 -13.01 -6.76 -18.20
N LYS A 177 -13.87 -6.14 -17.40
CA LYS A 177 -14.06 -6.53 -16.02
C LYS A 177 -14.80 -7.86 -16.02
N GLU A 178 -14.19 -8.87 -15.39
CA GLU A 178 -14.93 -10.10 -15.10
C GLU A 178 -16.24 -9.75 -14.39
N ASN A 179 -17.31 -10.48 -14.73
CA ASN A 179 -18.62 -10.33 -14.10
C ASN A 179 -18.59 -10.87 -12.65
N VAL A 180 -17.74 -10.29 -11.81
CA VAL A 180 -17.65 -10.58 -10.39
C VAL A 180 -18.31 -9.46 -9.63
N GLY A 181 -19.29 -9.81 -8.85
CA GLY A 181 -19.88 -8.93 -7.85
C GLY A 181 -19.28 -9.22 -6.47
N TYR A 182 -19.30 -8.22 -5.62
CA TYR A 182 -19.01 -8.38 -4.20
C TYR A 182 -20.11 -7.73 -3.37
N ILE A 183 -20.34 -8.30 -2.21
CA ILE A 183 -21.28 -7.74 -1.23
C ILE A 183 -20.46 -7.03 -0.18
N LEU A 184 -20.65 -5.72 -0.06
CA LEU A 184 -20.05 -4.90 0.97
C LEU A 184 -21.07 -4.63 2.07
N GLY A 185 -20.61 -4.68 3.30
CA GLY A 185 -21.46 -4.40 4.44
C GLY A 185 -20.68 -4.23 5.72
N THR A 186 -21.35 -3.67 6.72
CA THR A 186 -20.82 -3.57 8.08
C THR A 186 -21.55 -4.55 8.96
N VAL A 187 -20.80 -5.42 9.61
CA VAL A 187 -21.36 -6.27 10.67
C VAL A 187 -21.44 -5.42 11.94
N LYS A 188 -22.66 -5.20 12.43
CA LYS A 188 -22.91 -4.49 13.69
C LYS A 188 -23.42 -5.47 14.74
N ASP A 189 -23.03 -5.27 15.98
CA ASP A 189 -23.65 -5.91 17.11
C ASP A 189 -25.15 -5.48 17.18
N LEU A 190 -26.03 -6.41 17.50
CA LEU A 190 -27.48 -6.16 17.63
C LEU A 190 -27.81 -5.02 18.60
N ASN A 191 -26.92 -4.69 19.51
CA ASN A 191 -27.07 -3.61 20.48
C ASN A 191 -26.48 -2.27 19.98
N ASN A 192 -25.78 -2.27 18.89
CA ASN A 192 -25.18 -1.07 18.31
C ASN A 192 -26.11 -0.52 17.22
N LYS A 193 -27.18 0.13 17.71
CA LYS A 193 -28.18 0.79 16.86
C LYS A 193 -27.62 2.02 16.18
#